data_ea2732904641d482688e619bb4524d48
#
_entry.id   ea2732904641d482688e619bb4524d48
#
_cell.length_a   1.000
_cell.length_b   1.000
_cell.length_c   1.000
_cell.angle_alpha   90.00
_cell.angle_beta   90.00
_cell.angle_gamma   90.00
#
_symmetry.space_group_name_H-M   'P 1'
#
loop_
_entity.id
_entity.type
_entity.pdbx_description
1 polymer ?
#
loop_
_entity_poly.entity_id
_entity_poly.type
_entity_poly.pdbx_seq_one_letter_code
_entity_poly.pdbx_strand_id
1 'polypeptide(L)'
;MKDYFEIVDVNAREILDSRGNPTVEVEVTLDDGTVGRAAVPSGASTGIYEACELRDGDKSRYLGKGVLKAVENVNVEIAEALQGMNVLDQTSIDKLLIELDGTPNKTRLGANAILGVSLACAKAGALATGQSLYNYIGGCNAKTLPVPMMNVLNGGAHATGSNVDIQEFMIMPVGAKSFAEALRMCSEGFHVLKKVVPASGVGDEGGYAPNLDSDEDALKALVKAIELAGYKPYDDFMIAIDSACSEWFNAEDGCYHLPKRGTVMTREQMVDMYADFVEKYPIISLEDGMAEDDWEGWQMLMDRLGKKIQLVGDDLFVTNVQRIKKGIELGAANAVLIKLNQIGTLTETLDAIQMAHRAGWTAVVSHRSGETEDTTIADISVAVNAGQIKTGAPSRTDRVAKYNQLLRIEDELFDVAQYPGKDAFFSIK
;
A
#
# COMPACT_ATOMS: atom_id res chain seq x y z
N MET A 1 0.00 35.63 -11.98
CA MET A 1 0.44 34.30 -11.55
C MET A 1 0.71 33.52 -12.83
N LYS A 2 1.83 32.79 -12.92
CA LYS A 2 2.12 31.98 -14.10
C LYS A 2 1.14 30.81 -14.10
N ASP A 3 0.47 30.54 -15.22
CA ASP A 3 -0.53 29.53 -15.41
C ASP A 3 -0.08 28.38 -16.34
N TYR A 4 1.19 28.45 -16.78
CA TYR A 4 1.84 27.48 -17.63
C TYR A 4 3.29 27.28 -17.16
N PHE A 5 3.63 26.05 -16.77
CA PHE A 5 4.97 25.64 -16.37
C PHE A 5 5.43 24.52 -17.30
N GLU A 6 6.31 24.91 -18.22
CA GLU A 6 6.77 24.03 -19.30
C GLU A 6 7.73 22.97 -18.75
N ILE A 7 7.50 21.72 -19.12
CA ILE A 7 8.46 20.64 -18.91
C ILE A 7 9.59 20.81 -19.92
N VAL A 8 10.81 21.07 -19.44
CA VAL A 8 12.00 21.28 -20.29
C VAL A 8 12.96 20.11 -20.26
N ASP A 9 12.91 19.27 -19.22
CA ASP A 9 13.74 18.08 -19.12
C ASP A 9 13.07 16.99 -18.25
N VAL A 10 13.27 15.74 -18.65
CA VAL A 10 12.85 14.55 -17.87
C VAL A 10 14.03 13.59 -17.84
N ASN A 11 14.54 13.31 -16.64
CA ASN A 11 15.70 12.46 -16.46
C ASN A 11 15.45 11.38 -15.41
N ALA A 12 15.83 10.15 -15.71
CA ALA A 12 15.74 9.02 -14.80
C ALA A 12 17.11 8.43 -14.49
N ARG A 13 17.19 7.79 -13.33
CA ARG A 13 18.35 7.00 -12.91
C ARG A 13 17.92 5.74 -12.19
N GLU A 14 18.84 4.78 -12.15
CA GLU A 14 18.73 3.58 -11.33
C GLU A 14 19.20 3.92 -9.91
N ILE A 15 18.35 3.66 -8.90
CA ILE A 15 18.67 3.75 -7.49
C ILE A 15 18.42 2.40 -6.81
N LEU A 16 18.73 2.25 -5.51
CA LEU A 16 18.45 1.04 -4.76
C LEU A 16 17.19 1.19 -3.90
N ASP A 17 16.37 0.14 -3.88
CA ASP A 17 15.27 -0.01 -2.93
C ASP A 17 15.76 -0.49 -1.54
N SER A 18 14.85 -0.60 -0.58
CA SER A 18 15.11 -1.04 0.80
C SER A 18 15.63 -2.47 0.93
N ARG A 19 15.56 -3.25 -0.15
CA ARG A 19 16.11 -4.62 -0.24
C ARG A 19 17.45 -4.66 -0.98
N GLY A 20 17.97 -3.51 -1.43
CA GLY A 20 19.18 -3.41 -2.22
C GLY A 20 19.00 -3.84 -3.69
N ASN A 21 17.77 -3.91 -4.19
CA ASN A 21 17.49 -4.14 -5.59
C ASN A 21 17.34 -2.81 -6.34
N PRO A 22 17.71 -2.74 -7.63
CA PRO A 22 17.51 -1.54 -8.42
C PRO A 22 16.03 -1.18 -8.58
N THR A 23 15.77 0.12 -8.58
CA THR A 23 14.48 0.72 -8.94
C THR A 23 14.70 2.06 -9.67
N VAL A 24 13.62 2.66 -10.18
CA VAL A 24 13.67 3.87 -10.97
C VAL A 24 13.40 5.10 -10.10
N GLU A 25 14.24 6.13 -10.25
CA GLU A 25 13.98 7.49 -9.78
C GLU A 25 13.93 8.42 -10.98
N VAL A 26 12.94 9.32 -11.01
CA VAL A 26 12.73 10.29 -12.10
C VAL A 26 12.78 11.71 -11.54
N GLU A 27 13.40 12.62 -12.29
CA GLU A 27 13.36 14.07 -12.11
C GLU A 27 12.69 14.72 -13.32
N VAL A 28 11.76 15.63 -13.05
CA VAL A 28 11.13 16.49 -14.06
C VAL A 28 11.53 17.93 -13.76
N THR A 29 12.16 18.60 -14.73
CA THR A 29 12.62 19.98 -14.62
C THR A 29 11.71 20.90 -15.43
N LEU A 30 11.31 22.01 -14.83
CA LEU A 30 10.47 23.03 -15.45
C LEU A 30 11.30 24.22 -15.94
N ASP A 31 10.72 25.04 -16.82
CA ASP A 31 11.35 26.23 -17.43
C ASP A 31 11.76 27.32 -16.43
N ASP A 32 11.23 27.30 -15.21
CA ASP A 32 11.63 28.19 -14.11
C ASP A 32 12.72 27.60 -13.20
N GLY A 33 13.20 26.40 -13.52
CA GLY A 33 14.21 25.67 -12.75
C GLY A 33 13.65 24.84 -11.61
N THR A 34 12.32 24.77 -11.42
CA THR A 34 11.69 23.87 -10.45
C THR A 34 11.94 22.40 -10.84
N VAL A 35 12.30 21.56 -9.88
CA VAL A 35 12.53 20.12 -10.10
C VAL A 35 11.64 19.31 -9.20
N GLY A 36 10.80 18.46 -9.79
CA GLY A 36 10.04 17.42 -9.10
C GLY A 36 10.75 16.08 -9.19
N ARG A 37 10.87 15.35 -8.06
CA ARG A 37 11.56 14.05 -8.00
C ARG A 37 10.67 13.00 -7.39
N ALA A 38 10.61 11.81 -8.00
CA ALA A 38 9.90 10.66 -7.47
C ALA A 38 10.68 9.37 -7.67
N ALA A 39 10.63 8.49 -6.67
CA ALA A 39 11.18 7.15 -6.74
C ALA A 39 10.05 6.10 -6.67
N VAL A 40 10.18 5.04 -7.46
CA VAL A 40 9.14 4.02 -7.61
C VAL A 40 9.44 2.83 -6.70
N PRO A 41 8.44 2.33 -5.93
CA PRO A 41 8.60 1.12 -5.13
C PRO A 41 8.53 -0.16 -5.99
N SER A 42 8.95 -1.30 -5.43
CA SER A 42 8.98 -2.60 -6.09
C SER A 42 8.33 -3.69 -5.23
N GLY A 43 7.49 -4.55 -5.81
CA GLY A 43 6.88 -5.68 -5.13
C GLY A 43 7.84 -6.85 -4.88
N ALA A 44 7.53 -7.71 -3.90
CA ALA A 44 8.16 -9.01 -3.70
C ALA A 44 7.27 -10.11 -4.29
N SER A 45 6.05 -10.23 -3.81
CA SER A 45 4.96 -10.95 -4.46
C SER A 45 4.22 -9.98 -5.39
N THR A 46 3.84 -10.43 -6.56
CA THR A 46 3.10 -9.61 -7.54
C THR A 46 1.88 -10.38 -7.99
N GLY A 47 0.69 -9.77 -7.87
CA GLY A 47 -0.54 -10.32 -8.46
C GLY A 47 -0.38 -10.47 -9.98
N ILE A 48 -0.95 -11.51 -10.54
CA ILE A 48 -0.81 -11.82 -11.99
C ILE A 48 -1.41 -10.74 -12.90
N TYR A 49 -2.23 -9.87 -12.35
CA TYR A 49 -2.92 -8.79 -13.07
C TYR A 49 -2.26 -7.41 -12.88
N GLU A 50 -1.14 -7.31 -12.14
CA GLU A 50 -0.42 -6.06 -11.97
C GLU A 50 0.16 -5.52 -13.29
N ALA A 51 0.30 -4.20 -13.38
CA ALA A 51 1.07 -3.57 -14.44
C ALA A 51 2.55 -3.98 -14.39
N CYS A 52 3.18 -4.07 -15.55
CA CYS A 52 4.52 -4.65 -15.71
C CYS A 52 5.61 -3.75 -15.12
N GLU A 53 6.30 -4.24 -14.09
CA GLU A 53 7.58 -3.68 -13.68
C GLU A 53 8.67 -4.15 -14.67
N LEU A 54 9.17 -3.24 -15.50
CA LEU A 54 10.15 -3.57 -16.52
C LEU A 54 11.54 -3.80 -15.90
N ARG A 55 12.06 -5.01 -16.06
CA ARG A 55 13.40 -5.45 -15.64
C ARG A 55 14.26 -5.81 -16.83
N ASP A 56 15.58 -5.57 -16.71
CA ASP A 56 16.53 -5.82 -17.82
C ASP A 56 16.67 -7.30 -18.15
N GLY A 57 16.58 -8.19 -17.16
CA GLY A 57 16.78 -9.62 -17.29
C GLY A 57 18.26 -10.04 -17.49
N ASP A 58 19.18 -9.09 -17.50
CA ASP A 58 20.63 -9.35 -17.63
C ASP A 58 21.20 -9.87 -16.29
N LYS A 59 21.43 -11.15 -16.22
CA LYS A 59 21.95 -11.83 -15.02
C LYS A 59 23.35 -11.36 -14.59
N SER A 60 24.11 -10.70 -15.47
CA SER A 60 25.43 -10.15 -15.14
C SER A 60 25.36 -8.88 -14.31
N ARG A 61 24.17 -8.21 -14.28
CA ARG A 61 23.90 -7.02 -13.47
C ARG A 61 22.74 -7.28 -12.50
N TYR A 62 22.98 -7.03 -11.22
CA TYR A 62 21.94 -7.17 -10.16
C TYR A 62 21.13 -8.48 -10.25
N LEU A 63 21.77 -9.57 -10.68
CA LEU A 63 21.14 -10.89 -10.84
C LEU A 63 19.91 -10.90 -11.77
N GLY A 64 19.86 -10.01 -12.74
CA GLY A 64 18.76 -9.84 -13.68
C GLY A 64 17.73 -8.77 -13.31
N LYS A 65 17.88 -8.14 -12.14
CA LYS A 65 16.92 -7.17 -11.60
C LYS A 65 17.20 -5.71 -12.00
N GLY A 66 18.18 -5.43 -12.86
CA GLY A 66 18.48 -4.09 -13.36
C GLY A 66 17.26 -3.42 -14.00
N VAL A 67 17.22 -2.08 -14.06
CA VAL A 67 16.11 -1.28 -14.60
C VAL A 67 16.58 -0.26 -15.66
N LEU A 68 17.74 -0.49 -16.29
CA LEU A 68 18.29 0.44 -17.27
C LEU A 68 17.41 0.60 -18.52
N LYS A 69 16.66 -0.43 -18.92
CA LYS A 69 15.68 -0.32 -20.01
C LYS A 69 14.56 0.66 -19.67
N ALA A 70 14.03 0.59 -18.45
CA ALA A 70 13.03 1.53 -17.96
C ALA A 70 13.61 2.96 -17.88
N VAL A 71 14.84 3.11 -17.39
CA VAL A 71 15.57 4.39 -17.35
C VAL A 71 15.75 4.95 -18.77
N GLU A 72 16.17 4.14 -19.75
CA GLU A 72 16.33 4.57 -21.14
C GLU A 72 14.99 5.01 -21.75
N ASN A 73 13.90 4.27 -21.50
CA ASN A 73 12.57 4.65 -21.96
C ASN A 73 12.14 6.02 -21.44
N VAL A 74 12.48 6.35 -20.18
CA VAL A 74 12.22 7.69 -19.63
C VAL A 74 13.10 8.74 -20.29
N ASN A 75 14.41 8.51 -20.37
CA ASN A 75 15.40 9.51 -20.82
C ASN A 75 15.34 9.82 -22.32
N VAL A 76 14.73 8.95 -23.12
CA VAL A 76 14.64 9.11 -24.57
C VAL A 76 13.18 9.37 -24.98
N GLU A 77 12.37 8.33 -25.01
CA GLU A 77 11.04 8.39 -25.64
C GLU A 77 10.04 9.21 -24.82
N ILE A 78 9.99 9.01 -23.50
CA ILE A 78 9.06 9.74 -22.65
C ILE A 78 9.49 11.22 -22.51
N ALA A 79 10.79 11.49 -22.36
CA ALA A 79 11.31 12.84 -22.28
C ALA A 79 10.98 13.66 -23.55
N GLU A 80 11.17 13.07 -24.75
CA GLU A 80 10.81 13.71 -26.00
C GLU A 80 9.30 14.02 -26.09
N ALA A 81 8.46 13.04 -25.68
CA ALA A 81 7.01 13.17 -25.75
C ALA A 81 6.43 14.23 -24.81
N LEU A 82 7.08 14.48 -23.66
CA LEU A 82 6.61 15.44 -22.65
C LEU A 82 7.18 16.83 -22.81
N GLN A 83 8.22 17.01 -23.63
CA GLN A 83 8.85 18.32 -23.81
C GLN A 83 7.85 19.36 -24.30
N GLY A 84 7.80 20.51 -23.64
CA GLY A 84 6.88 21.60 -23.96
C GLY A 84 5.51 21.46 -23.32
N MET A 85 5.15 20.34 -22.69
CA MET A 85 3.87 20.20 -22.00
C MET A 85 3.80 21.05 -20.71
N ASN A 86 2.58 21.45 -20.36
CA ASN A 86 2.34 22.10 -19.07
C ASN A 86 2.24 21.05 -17.97
N VAL A 87 3.12 21.12 -16.96
CA VAL A 87 3.16 20.16 -15.84
C VAL A 87 1.87 20.12 -15.03
N LEU A 88 1.06 21.18 -15.08
CA LEU A 88 -0.23 21.24 -14.36
C LEU A 88 -1.32 20.35 -14.99
N ASP A 89 -1.11 19.90 -16.23
CA ASP A 89 -2.09 19.07 -16.96
C ASP A 89 -1.89 17.56 -16.67
N GLN A 90 -1.87 17.18 -15.39
CA GLN A 90 -1.56 15.82 -14.93
C GLN A 90 -2.34 14.72 -15.71
N THR A 91 -3.63 14.90 -15.88
CA THR A 91 -4.46 13.90 -16.56
C THR A 91 -4.10 13.74 -18.04
N SER A 92 -3.69 14.81 -18.71
CA SER A 92 -3.22 14.77 -20.10
C SER A 92 -1.85 14.12 -20.21
N ILE A 93 -0.96 14.38 -19.24
CA ILE A 93 0.36 13.73 -19.13
C ILE A 93 0.19 12.23 -18.95
N ASP A 94 -0.60 11.80 -17.96
CA ASP A 94 -0.81 10.37 -17.67
C ASP A 94 -1.46 9.65 -18.85
N LYS A 95 -2.44 10.29 -19.50
CA LYS A 95 -3.06 9.77 -20.73
C LYS A 95 -2.04 9.58 -21.84
N LEU A 96 -1.17 10.57 -22.07
CA LEU A 96 -0.10 10.47 -23.08
C LEU A 96 0.85 9.31 -22.76
N LEU A 97 1.26 9.14 -21.50
CA LEU A 97 2.13 8.02 -21.09
C LEU A 97 1.51 6.64 -21.35
N ILE A 98 0.20 6.51 -21.09
CA ILE A 98 -0.55 5.28 -21.35
C ILE A 98 -0.66 5.01 -22.87
N GLU A 99 -1.00 6.04 -23.65
CA GLU A 99 -1.09 5.94 -25.12
C GLU A 99 0.27 5.66 -25.75
N LEU A 100 1.33 6.25 -25.21
CA LEU A 100 2.71 6.01 -25.68
C LEU A 100 3.13 4.56 -25.45
N ASP A 101 2.83 3.97 -24.29
CA ASP A 101 3.07 2.53 -24.05
C ASP A 101 2.23 1.65 -24.99
N GLY A 102 0.95 1.95 -25.13
CA GLY A 102 0.02 1.29 -26.06
C GLY A 102 -0.31 -0.16 -25.71
N THR A 103 0.11 -0.68 -24.55
CA THR A 103 -0.20 -2.04 -24.09
C THR A 103 -1.11 -2.01 -22.84
N PRO A 104 -1.98 -3.02 -22.64
CA PRO A 104 -2.91 -3.03 -21.52
C PRO A 104 -2.23 -2.96 -20.14
N ASN A 105 -1.06 -3.60 -19.99
CA ASN A 105 -0.35 -3.76 -18.72
C ASN A 105 1.00 -3.03 -18.70
N LYS A 106 1.18 -2.01 -19.55
CA LYS A 106 2.41 -1.19 -19.60
C LYS A 106 3.70 -2.02 -19.80
N THR A 107 3.61 -3.05 -20.67
CA THR A 107 4.72 -4.00 -20.90
C THR A 107 5.82 -3.45 -21.79
N ARG A 108 5.56 -2.38 -22.55
CA ARG A 108 6.53 -1.81 -23.49
C ARG A 108 7.49 -0.82 -22.80
N LEU A 109 6.98 0.17 -22.13
CA LEU A 109 7.78 1.18 -21.44
C LEU A 109 8.10 0.78 -20.00
N GLY A 110 7.21 0.05 -19.38
CA GLY A 110 7.26 -0.34 -17.97
C GLY A 110 6.44 0.58 -17.06
N ALA A 111 5.63 -0.02 -16.19
CA ALA A 111 4.86 0.72 -15.20
C ALA A 111 5.77 1.53 -14.25
N ASN A 112 6.97 1.03 -13.96
CA ASN A 112 7.96 1.73 -13.15
C ASN A 112 8.48 3.02 -13.82
N ALA A 113 8.74 3.00 -15.13
CA ALA A 113 9.09 4.19 -15.89
C ALA A 113 7.94 5.21 -15.90
N ILE A 114 6.74 4.75 -16.25
CA ILE A 114 5.53 5.58 -16.36
C ILE A 114 5.17 6.21 -15.02
N LEU A 115 5.12 5.43 -13.93
CA LEU A 115 4.79 5.93 -12.61
C LEU A 115 5.80 6.94 -12.09
N GLY A 116 7.10 6.68 -12.30
CA GLY A 116 8.15 7.62 -11.89
C GLY A 116 7.95 9.00 -12.50
N VAL A 117 7.63 9.06 -13.78
CA VAL A 117 7.34 10.31 -14.51
C VAL A 117 6.04 10.96 -14.02
N SER A 118 4.96 10.19 -13.91
CA SER A 118 3.65 10.67 -13.44
C SER A 118 3.76 11.36 -12.07
N LEU A 119 4.45 10.72 -11.12
CA LEU A 119 4.64 11.28 -9.77
C LEU A 119 5.62 12.45 -9.73
N ALA A 120 6.69 12.42 -10.52
CA ALA A 120 7.64 13.53 -10.62
C ALA A 120 6.96 14.77 -11.19
N CYS A 121 6.09 14.65 -12.20
CA CYS A 121 5.26 15.72 -12.71
C CYS A 121 4.34 16.32 -11.63
N ALA A 122 3.62 15.49 -10.88
CA ALA A 122 2.75 15.96 -9.79
C ALA A 122 3.54 16.74 -8.74
N LYS A 123 4.73 16.27 -8.36
CA LYS A 123 5.62 16.98 -7.42
C LYS A 123 6.17 18.29 -7.99
N ALA A 124 6.55 18.31 -9.27
CA ALA A 124 6.98 19.54 -9.92
C ALA A 124 5.85 20.58 -9.96
N GLY A 125 4.62 20.15 -10.30
CA GLY A 125 3.43 21.01 -10.31
C GLY A 125 3.11 21.59 -8.93
N ALA A 126 3.18 20.76 -7.87
CA ALA A 126 2.99 21.21 -6.50
C ALA A 126 4.03 22.27 -6.10
N LEU A 127 5.32 22.00 -6.36
CA LEU A 127 6.41 22.94 -6.06
C LEU A 127 6.28 24.25 -6.85
N ALA A 128 6.00 24.18 -8.14
CA ALA A 128 5.84 25.35 -9.01
C ALA A 128 4.67 26.25 -8.60
N THR A 129 3.62 25.67 -8.02
CA THR A 129 2.47 26.41 -7.49
C THR A 129 2.60 26.79 -6.01
N GLY A 130 3.72 26.42 -5.36
CA GLY A 130 3.97 26.72 -3.94
C GLY A 130 3.05 25.97 -3.00
N GLN A 131 2.61 24.79 -3.37
CA GLN A 131 1.70 23.94 -2.58
C GLN A 131 2.42 22.70 -2.06
N SER A 132 1.99 22.18 -0.90
CA SER A 132 2.33 20.84 -0.47
C SER A 132 1.67 19.82 -1.39
N LEU A 133 2.29 18.65 -1.59
CA LEU A 133 1.80 17.66 -2.55
C LEU A 133 0.37 17.18 -2.22
N TYR A 134 0.07 16.92 -0.93
CA TYR A 134 -1.28 16.51 -0.53
C TYR A 134 -2.34 17.55 -0.85
N ASN A 135 -2.01 18.85 -0.71
CA ASN A 135 -2.93 19.96 -1.02
C ASN A 135 -3.08 20.16 -2.54
N TYR A 136 -1.99 20.03 -3.30
CA TYR A 136 -2.02 20.11 -4.76
C TYR A 136 -2.91 19.03 -5.38
N ILE A 137 -2.78 17.77 -4.91
CA ILE A 137 -3.58 16.64 -5.41
C ILE A 137 -5.02 16.70 -4.90
N GLY A 138 -5.21 16.96 -3.59
CA GLY A 138 -6.51 16.81 -2.91
C GLY A 138 -7.33 18.10 -2.83
N GLY A 139 -6.72 19.24 -3.15
CA GLY A 139 -7.38 20.54 -3.06
C GLY A 139 -7.70 20.97 -1.62
N CYS A 140 -8.57 21.98 -1.50
CA CYS A 140 -8.83 22.67 -0.24
C CYS A 140 -9.52 21.82 0.86
N ASN A 141 -9.93 20.59 0.57
CA ASN A 141 -10.58 19.72 1.57
C ASN A 141 -9.69 18.55 2.04
N ALA A 142 -8.43 18.49 1.61
CA ALA A 142 -7.46 17.51 2.07
C ALA A 142 -7.01 17.81 3.52
N LYS A 143 -7.50 17.04 4.51
CA LYS A 143 -7.28 17.32 5.93
C LYS A 143 -7.36 16.10 6.85
N THR A 144 -7.67 14.92 6.31
CA THR A 144 -7.84 13.70 7.12
C THR A 144 -6.53 12.92 7.15
N LEU A 145 -5.91 12.87 8.33
CA LEU A 145 -4.76 12.01 8.58
C LEU A 145 -5.22 10.55 8.64
N PRO A 146 -4.48 9.61 8.02
CA PRO A 146 -4.88 8.22 8.00
C PRO A 146 -4.60 7.50 9.33
N VAL A 147 -5.47 6.54 9.71
CA VAL A 147 -5.15 5.54 10.73
C VAL A 147 -4.10 4.59 10.14
N PRO A 148 -2.93 4.45 10.78
CA PRO A 148 -1.90 3.55 10.27
C PRO A 148 -2.22 2.09 10.60
N MET A 149 -2.06 1.22 9.61
CA MET A 149 -2.03 -0.24 9.73
C MET A 149 -0.57 -0.65 9.82
N MET A 150 -0.03 -0.74 11.04
CA MET A 150 1.41 -1.00 11.22
C MET A 150 1.70 -2.48 11.32
N ASN A 151 2.37 -3.04 10.31
CA ASN A 151 2.82 -4.43 10.31
C ASN A 151 3.93 -4.64 11.34
N VAL A 152 3.60 -5.14 12.51
CA VAL A 152 4.52 -5.30 13.64
C VAL A 152 5.00 -6.73 13.84
N LEU A 153 4.30 -7.72 13.22
CA LEU A 153 4.65 -9.13 13.31
C LEU A 153 4.39 -9.83 11.97
N ASN A 154 5.38 -10.55 11.48
CA ASN A 154 5.35 -11.24 10.19
C ASN A 154 5.25 -12.76 10.36
N GLY A 155 4.52 -13.38 9.44
CA GLY A 155 4.47 -14.81 9.19
C GLY A 155 4.65 -15.10 7.70
N GLY A 156 4.04 -16.18 7.21
CA GLY A 156 4.03 -16.55 5.80
C GLY A 156 5.40 -16.56 5.14
N ALA A 157 5.50 -16.00 3.95
CA ALA A 157 6.74 -15.83 3.20
C ALA A 157 7.71 -14.84 3.86
N HIS A 158 7.20 -13.91 4.67
CA HIS A 158 8.01 -12.88 5.36
C HIS A 158 8.75 -13.41 6.62
N ALA A 159 8.47 -14.66 7.07
CA ALA A 159 9.09 -15.28 8.24
C ALA A 159 9.45 -16.76 7.98
N THR A 160 10.62 -17.00 7.40
CA THR A 160 11.04 -18.33 6.92
C THR A 160 11.19 -19.41 8.00
N GLY A 161 11.31 -19.06 9.28
CA GLY A 161 11.47 -20.00 10.40
C GLY A 161 10.22 -20.16 11.28
N SER A 162 9.10 -19.54 10.91
CA SER A 162 7.86 -19.52 11.70
C SER A 162 6.86 -20.58 11.22
N ASN A 163 6.00 -21.07 12.13
CA ASN A 163 4.84 -21.92 11.81
C ASN A 163 3.56 -21.11 11.62
N VAL A 164 3.67 -19.82 11.38
CA VAL A 164 2.58 -18.87 11.14
C VAL A 164 2.34 -18.80 9.64
N ASP A 165 1.14 -19.13 9.18
CA ASP A 165 0.78 -19.08 7.75
C ASP A 165 0.36 -17.68 7.30
N ILE A 166 -0.41 -16.94 8.13
CA ILE A 166 -0.82 -15.54 7.86
C ILE A 166 0.41 -14.66 7.74
N GLN A 167 0.46 -13.84 6.67
CA GLN A 167 1.66 -13.11 6.27
C GLN A 167 1.96 -11.91 7.16
N GLU A 168 0.93 -11.13 7.54
CA GLU A 168 1.11 -9.91 8.32
C GLU A 168 0.08 -9.77 9.44
N PHE A 169 0.57 -9.29 10.59
CA PHE A 169 -0.25 -8.94 11.74
C PHE A 169 0.02 -7.48 12.10
N MET A 170 -1.00 -6.66 12.00
CA MET A 170 -0.93 -5.20 12.10
C MET A 170 -1.68 -4.69 13.32
N ILE A 171 -1.16 -3.64 13.93
CA ILE A 171 -1.86 -2.88 14.99
C ILE A 171 -2.38 -1.56 14.42
N MET A 172 -3.58 -1.16 14.84
CA MET A 172 -4.26 0.05 14.38
C MET A 172 -4.71 0.88 15.59
N PRO A 173 -4.13 2.07 15.81
CA PRO A 173 -4.39 2.93 16.99
C PRO A 173 -5.68 3.74 16.81
N VAL A 174 -6.83 3.08 16.78
CA VAL A 174 -8.14 3.68 16.50
C VAL A 174 -8.65 4.60 17.61
N GLY A 175 -8.09 4.50 18.82
CA GLY A 175 -8.46 5.32 19.97
C GLY A 175 -7.68 6.63 20.10
N ALA A 176 -6.64 6.84 19.28
CA ALA A 176 -5.84 8.06 19.26
C ALA A 176 -6.67 9.27 18.83
N LYS A 177 -6.27 10.45 19.27
CA LYS A 177 -6.95 11.73 18.97
C LYS A 177 -6.23 12.57 17.91
N SER A 178 -5.00 12.18 17.58
CA SER A 178 -4.16 12.83 16.57
C SER A 178 -3.24 11.79 15.94
N PHE A 179 -2.65 12.11 14.79
CA PHE A 179 -1.69 11.21 14.17
C PHE A 179 -0.39 11.09 15.01
N ALA A 180 0.06 12.18 15.61
CA ALA A 180 1.22 12.16 16.51
C ALA A 180 1.00 11.21 17.71
N GLU A 181 -0.20 11.24 18.33
CA GLU A 181 -0.55 10.28 19.37
C GLU A 181 -0.61 8.84 18.83
N ALA A 182 -1.21 8.63 17.68
CA ALA A 182 -1.28 7.33 17.02
C ALA A 182 0.11 6.72 16.78
N LEU A 183 1.03 7.51 16.26
CA LEU A 183 2.41 7.06 16.00
C LEU A 183 3.15 6.72 17.31
N ARG A 184 2.98 7.54 18.37
CA ARG A 184 3.54 7.28 19.71
C ARG A 184 3.01 5.96 20.27
N MET A 185 1.69 5.76 20.27
CA MET A 185 1.04 4.54 20.76
C MET A 185 1.58 3.29 20.03
N CYS A 186 1.68 3.33 18.70
CA CYS A 186 2.23 2.23 17.91
C CYS A 186 3.71 1.96 18.22
N SER A 187 4.53 3.00 18.38
CA SER A 187 5.94 2.85 18.74
C SER A 187 6.10 2.18 20.12
N GLU A 188 5.32 2.61 21.11
CA GLU A 188 5.32 2.01 22.45
C GLU A 188 4.88 0.53 22.39
N GLY A 189 3.78 0.21 21.68
CA GLY A 189 3.32 -1.16 21.48
C GLY A 189 4.35 -2.04 20.78
N PHE A 190 5.02 -1.53 19.73
CA PHE A 190 6.07 -2.21 19.00
C PHE A 190 7.26 -2.56 19.90
N HIS A 191 7.72 -1.63 20.75
CA HIS A 191 8.82 -1.89 21.69
C HIS A 191 8.45 -2.89 22.78
N VAL A 192 7.18 -2.90 23.23
CA VAL A 192 6.70 -3.90 24.18
C VAL A 192 6.58 -5.27 23.52
N LEU A 193 6.10 -5.35 22.25
CA LEU A 193 5.99 -6.60 21.51
C LEU A 193 7.33 -7.34 21.43
N LYS A 194 8.46 -6.65 21.28
CA LYS A 194 9.80 -7.23 21.30
C LYS A 194 10.09 -8.06 22.57
N LYS A 195 9.44 -7.70 23.70
CA LYS A 195 9.61 -8.44 24.97
C LYS A 195 8.67 -9.63 25.10
N VAL A 196 7.62 -9.65 24.28
CA VAL A 196 6.59 -10.71 24.28
C VAL A 196 6.96 -11.85 23.34
N VAL A 197 7.57 -11.54 22.19
CA VAL A 197 7.90 -12.54 21.16
C VAL A 197 9.41 -12.83 21.11
N PRO A 198 9.81 -14.09 20.85
CA PRO A 198 11.22 -14.46 20.71
C PRO A 198 11.74 -14.11 19.32
N ALA A 199 11.87 -12.80 19.02
CA ALA A 199 12.33 -12.32 17.72
C ALA A 199 13.79 -11.90 17.76
N SER A 200 14.58 -12.36 16.76
CA SER A 200 16.00 -12.03 16.59
C SER A 200 16.25 -10.92 15.55
N GLY A 201 15.25 -10.54 14.77
CA GLY A 201 15.34 -9.55 13.71
C GLY A 201 13.99 -9.04 13.25
N VAL A 202 14.02 -8.21 12.21
CA VAL A 202 12.83 -7.67 11.55
C VAL A 202 12.81 -8.09 10.08
N GLY A 203 11.60 -8.22 9.51
CA GLY A 203 11.38 -8.48 8.09
C GLY A 203 11.58 -7.24 7.21
N ASP A 204 11.27 -7.39 5.93
CA ASP A 204 11.40 -6.31 4.92
C ASP A 204 10.58 -5.06 5.26
N GLU A 205 9.47 -5.22 5.96
CA GLU A 205 8.56 -4.15 6.34
C GLU A 205 8.79 -3.62 7.78
N GLY A 206 9.85 -4.08 8.44
CA GLY A 206 10.27 -3.60 9.76
C GLY A 206 9.61 -4.30 10.94
N GLY A 207 8.57 -5.13 10.74
CA GLY A 207 7.93 -5.94 11.77
C GLY A 207 8.80 -7.11 12.21
N TYR A 208 8.63 -7.58 13.45
CA TYR A 208 9.33 -8.75 13.96
C TYR A 208 8.95 -10.02 13.20
N ALA A 209 9.89 -10.93 13.03
CA ALA A 209 9.68 -12.24 12.42
C ALA A 209 9.99 -13.36 13.46
N PRO A 210 9.13 -13.56 14.46
CA PRO A 210 9.33 -14.56 15.49
C PRO A 210 9.01 -15.97 15.00
N ASN A 211 9.62 -16.97 15.62
CA ASN A 211 9.19 -18.34 15.49
C ASN A 211 8.05 -18.60 16.49
N LEU A 212 6.82 -18.68 16.00
CA LEU A 212 5.62 -18.98 16.77
C LEU A 212 4.98 -20.30 16.28
N ASP A 213 4.18 -20.94 17.13
CA ASP A 213 3.60 -22.25 16.85
C ASP A 213 2.32 -22.17 15.99
N SER A 214 1.64 -21.02 15.98
CA SER A 214 0.39 -20.84 15.23
C SER A 214 0.07 -19.37 14.95
N ASP A 215 -0.88 -19.11 14.02
CA ASP A 215 -1.43 -17.77 13.77
C ASP A 215 -2.14 -17.21 15.00
N GLU A 216 -2.83 -18.08 15.74
CA GLU A 216 -3.51 -17.65 16.97
C GLU A 216 -2.52 -17.18 18.04
N ASP A 217 -1.30 -17.72 18.11
CA ASP A 217 -0.27 -17.26 19.03
C ASP A 217 0.27 -15.90 18.64
N ALA A 218 0.29 -15.57 17.36
CA ALA A 218 0.58 -14.21 16.91
C ALA A 218 -0.48 -13.21 17.38
N LEU A 219 -1.77 -13.54 17.24
CA LEU A 219 -2.88 -12.69 17.73
C LEU A 219 -2.81 -12.51 19.25
N LYS A 220 -2.57 -13.58 20.01
CA LYS A 220 -2.37 -13.52 21.48
C LYS A 220 -1.19 -12.63 21.86
N ALA A 221 -0.08 -12.72 21.11
CA ALA A 221 1.10 -11.89 21.36
C ALA A 221 0.81 -10.42 21.16
N LEU A 222 0.05 -10.05 20.11
CA LEU A 222 -0.35 -8.66 19.86
C LEU A 222 -1.25 -8.13 20.99
N VAL A 223 -2.31 -8.86 21.37
CA VAL A 223 -3.20 -8.47 22.46
C VAL A 223 -2.41 -8.26 23.75
N LYS A 224 -1.54 -9.22 24.09
CA LYS A 224 -0.68 -9.11 25.27
C LYS A 224 0.27 -7.90 25.20
N ALA A 225 0.83 -7.58 24.06
CA ALA A 225 1.70 -6.43 23.87
C ALA A 225 0.93 -5.11 24.07
N ILE A 226 -0.27 -5.01 23.51
CA ILE A 226 -1.17 -3.85 23.67
C ILE A 226 -1.48 -3.62 25.15
N GLU A 227 -1.89 -4.66 25.87
CA GLU A 227 -2.22 -4.59 27.31
C GLU A 227 -1.00 -4.21 28.17
N LEU A 228 0.16 -4.84 27.89
CA LEU A 228 1.41 -4.54 28.63
C LEU A 228 1.95 -3.13 28.31
N ALA A 229 1.62 -2.56 27.16
CA ALA A 229 1.91 -1.16 26.85
C ALA A 229 0.96 -0.17 27.55
N GLY A 230 -0.06 -0.68 28.26
CA GLY A 230 -1.02 0.14 29.02
C GLY A 230 -2.24 0.57 28.22
N TYR A 231 -2.46 -0.03 27.05
CA TYR A 231 -3.59 0.25 26.16
C TYR A 231 -4.66 -0.83 26.22
N LYS A 232 -5.86 -0.50 25.77
CA LYS A 232 -7.02 -1.40 25.75
C LYS A 232 -7.29 -1.92 24.36
N PRO A 233 -7.27 -3.27 24.16
CA PRO A 233 -7.83 -3.88 22.95
C PRO A 233 -9.29 -3.44 22.76
N TYR A 234 -9.73 -3.34 21.52
CA TYR A 234 -11.03 -2.82 21.07
C TYR A 234 -11.22 -1.31 21.21
N ASP A 235 -10.72 -0.67 22.27
CA ASP A 235 -10.91 0.77 22.51
C ASP A 235 -9.80 1.60 21.88
N ASP A 236 -8.56 1.35 22.29
CA ASP A 236 -7.38 2.08 21.85
C ASP A 236 -6.78 1.48 20.58
N PHE A 237 -6.75 0.15 20.51
CA PHE A 237 -6.20 -0.59 19.37
C PHE A 237 -7.18 -1.64 18.83
N MET A 238 -7.22 -1.71 17.50
CA MET A 238 -7.72 -2.85 16.75
C MET A 238 -6.56 -3.57 16.05
N ILE A 239 -6.81 -4.77 15.55
CA ILE A 239 -5.87 -5.60 14.79
C ILE A 239 -6.34 -5.68 13.34
N ALA A 240 -5.39 -5.63 12.40
CA ALA A 240 -5.60 -6.02 11.02
C ALA A 240 -4.68 -7.20 10.68
N ILE A 241 -5.12 -8.06 9.78
CA ILE A 241 -4.33 -9.18 9.27
C ILE A 241 -4.33 -9.17 7.75
N ASP A 242 -3.22 -9.62 7.16
CA ASP A 242 -3.08 -9.89 5.74
C ASP A 242 -2.69 -11.36 5.58
N SER A 243 -3.57 -12.13 4.93
CA SER A 243 -3.38 -13.58 4.81
C SER A 243 -2.63 -13.96 3.55
N ALA A 244 -2.64 -13.13 2.49
CA ALA A 244 -2.03 -13.42 1.19
C ALA A 244 -2.43 -14.81 0.64
N CYS A 245 -3.73 -15.14 0.70
CA CYS A 245 -4.25 -16.48 0.46
C CYS A 245 -4.05 -17.01 -0.96
N SER A 246 -3.71 -16.16 -1.93
CA SER A 246 -3.34 -16.61 -3.28
C SER A 246 -2.17 -17.60 -3.27
N GLU A 247 -1.25 -17.46 -2.30
CA GLU A 247 -0.12 -18.40 -2.13
C GLU A 247 -0.54 -19.80 -1.63
N TRP A 248 -1.74 -19.95 -1.05
CA TRP A 248 -2.23 -21.20 -0.49
C TRP A 248 -3.21 -21.93 -1.40
N PHE A 249 -3.79 -21.21 -2.37
CA PHE A 249 -4.87 -21.75 -3.20
C PHE A 249 -4.35 -22.70 -4.26
N ASN A 250 -4.92 -23.90 -4.29
CA ASN A 250 -4.67 -24.89 -5.32
C ASN A 250 -5.89 -24.98 -6.25
N ALA A 251 -5.71 -24.55 -7.50
CA ALA A 251 -6.79 -24.54 -8.50
C ALA A 251 -7.23 -25.96 -8.95
N GLU A 252 -6.41 -27.01 -8.72
CA GLU A 252 -6.74 -28.38 -9.13
C GLU A 252 -7.82 -28.98 -8.22
N ASP A 253 -7.78 -28.70 -6.92
CA ASP A 253 -8.74 -29.25 -5.94
C ASP A 253 -9.67 -28.17 -5.35
N GLY A 254 -9.44 -26.89 -5.64
CA GLY A 254 -10.23 -25.78 -5.15
C GLY A 254 -10.10 -25.52 -3.64
N CYS A 255 -9.02 -26.01 -3.03
CA CYS A 255 -8.74 -25.90 -1.60
C CYS A 255 -7.55 -24.99 -1.31
N TYR A 256 -7.41 -24.60 -0.05
CA TYR A 256 -6.31 -23.83 0.48
C TYR A 256 -5.33 -24.74 1.24
N HIS A 257 -4.11 -24.84 0.75
CA HIS A 257 -3.04 -25.66 1.31
C HIS A 257 -2.13 -24.78 2.17
N LEU A 258 -2.34 -24.75 3.48
CA LEU A 258 -1.57 -23.92 4.40
C LEU A 258 -0.18 -24.55 4.61
N PRO A 259 0.90 -23.92 4.11
CA PRO A 259 2.19 -24.61 3.98
C PRO A 259 2.91 -24.83 5.31
N LYS A 260 2.69 -23.94 6.31
CA LYS A 260 3.37 -24.03 7.61
C LYS A 260 2.71 -25.06 8.52
N ARG A 261 1.39 -25.08 8.56
CA ARG A 261 0.62 -26.07 9.35
C ARG A 261 0.50 -27.43 8.66
N GLY A 262 0.70 -27.50 7.33
CA GLY A 262 0.48 -28.72 6.54
C GLY A 262 -0.98 -29.17 6.52
N THR A 263 -1.94 -28.23 6.63
CA THR A 263 -3.37 -28.50 6.59
C THR A 263 -3.98 -28.06 5.26
N VAL A 264 -5.02 -28.77 4.82
CA VAL A 264 -5.82 -28.42 3.65
C VAL A 264 -7.20 -28.01 4.13
N MET A 265 -7.68 -26.85 3.68
CA MET A 265 -8.96 -26.27 4.09
C MET A 265 -9.81 -25.94 2.87
N THR A 266 -11.13 -26.21 2.97
CA THR A 266 -12.11 -25.72 2.00
C THR A 266 -12.38 -24.22 2.21
N ARG A 267 -13.11 -23.58 1.27
CA ARG A 267 -13.56 -22.17 1.42
C ARG A 267 -14.34 -21.96 2.72
N GLU A 268 -15.26 -22.86 3.03
CA GLU A 268 -16.08 -22.80 4.25
C GLU A 268 -15.23 -22.86 5.51
N GLN A 269 -14.23 -23.73 5.53
CA GLN A 269 -13.31 -23.87 6.66
C GLN A 269 -12.42 -22.63 6.84
N MET A 270 -11.99 -22.00 5.73
CA MET A 270 -11.28 -20.72 5.78
C MET A 270 -12.15 -19.63 6.38
N VAL A 271 -13.41 -19.49 5.91
CA VAL A 271 -14.38 -18.52 6.44
C VAL A 271 -14.65 -18.74 7.92
N ASP A 272 -14.83 -19.99 8.35
CA ASP A 272 -15.05 -20.33 9.77
C ASP A 272 -13.83 -20.03 10.64
N MET A 273 -12.61 -20.27 10.14
CA MET A 273 -11.37 -19.91 10.84
C MET A 273 -11.29 -18.38 11.08
N TYR A 274 -11.54 -17.58 10.06
CA TYR A 274 -11.54 -16.12 10.22
C TYR A 274 -12.67 -15.63 11.12
N ALA A 275 -13.85 -16.26 11.05
CA ALA A 275 -14.98 -15.93 11.91
C ALA A 275 -14.65 -16.19 13.39
N ASP A 276 -13.97 -17.31 13.69
CA ASP A 276 -13.50 -17.65 15.03
C ASP A 276 -12.46 -16.62 15.53
N PHE A 277 -11.50 -16.22 14.69
CA PHE A 277 -10.53 -15.18 15.06
C PHE A 277 -11.19 -13.82 15.33
N VAL A 278 -12.14 -13.40 14.49
CA VAL A 278 -12.87 -12.14 14.66
C VAL A 278 -13.73 -12.15 15.94
N GLU A 279 -14.24 -13.29 16.36
CA GLU A 279 -15.01 -13.41 17.61
C GLU A 279 -14.12 -13.31 18.85
N LYS A 280 -12.88 -13.83 18.78
CA LYS A 280 -11.96 -13.91 19.92
C LYS A 280 -11.04 -12.70 20.08
N TYR A 281 -10.71 -12.04 18.98
CA TYR A 281 -9.67 -10.98 18.94
C TYR A 281 -10.22 -9.68 18.36
N PRO A 282 -9.61 -8.51 18.68
CA PRO A 282 -10.07 -7.21 18.21
C PRO A 282 -9.72 -6.97 16.73
N ILE A 283 -10.08 -7.89 15.85
CA ILE A 283 -9.81 -7.79 14.42
C ILE A 283 -10.88 -6.89 13.78
N ILE A 284 -10.44 -5.87 13.02
CA ILE A 284 -11.31 -4.95 12.28
C ILE A 284 -11.09 -5.01 10.77
N SER A 285 -9.98 -5.59 10.31
CA SER A 285 -9.63 -5.66 8.89
C SER A 285 -8.95 -6.98 8.56
N LEU A 286 -9.37 -7.60 7.47
CA LEU A 286 -8.77 -8.79 6.87
C LEU A 286 -8.47 -8.49 5.40
N GLU A 287 -7.21 -8.58 5.02
CA GLU A 287 -6.71 -8.42 3.66
C GLU A 287 -6.46 -9.80 3.04
N ASP A 288 -6.86 -9.93 1.76
CA ASP A 288 -6.69 -11.12 0.93
C ASP A 288 -6.98 -12.44 1.65
N GLY A 289 -8.16 -12.47 2.31
CA GLY A 289 -8.65 -13.66 3.02
C GLY A 289 -9.04 -14.81 2.10
N MET A 290 -9.12 -14.58 0.78
CA MET A 290 -9.32 -15.57 -0.27
C MET A 290 -8.40 -15.26 -1.45
N ALA A 291 -8.18 -16.23 -2.34
CA ALA A 291 -7.32 -16.08 -3.51
C ALA A 291 -7.87 -15.06 -4.53
N GLU A 292 -6.96 -14.50 -5.34
CA GLU A 292 -7.21 -13.40 -6.28
C GLU A 292 -8.28 -13.68 -7.37
N ASP A 293 -8.61 -14.95 -7.65
CA ASP A 293 -9.65 -15.33 -8.58
C ASP A 293 -10.77 -16.18 -7.95
N ASP A 294 -10.72 -16.40 -6.63
CA ASP A 294 -11.77 -17.14 -5.90
C ASP A 294 -12.96 -16.23 -5.52
N TRP A 295 -13.64 -15.70 -6.51
CA TRP A 295 -14.78 -14.79 -6.33
C TRP A 295 -15.90 -15.36 -5.48
N GLU A 296 -16.15 -16.67 -5.57
CA GLU A 296 -17.15 -17.37 -4.74
C GLU A 296 -16.75 -17.38 -3.27
N GLY A 297 -15.47 -17.71 -2.97
CA GLY A 297 -14.93 -17.63 -1.62
C GLY A 297 -15.02 -16.23 -1.03
N TRP A 298 -14.72 -15.19 -1.83
CA TRP A 298 -14.86 -13.80 -1.42
C TRP A 298 -16.32 -13.41 -1.08
N GLN A 299 -17.30 -13.86 -1.88
CA GLN A 299 -18.74 -13.64 -1.57
C GLN A 299 -19.14 -14.34 -0.27
N MET A 300 -18.68 -15.59 -0.04
CA MET A 300 -18.93 -16.30 1.21
C MET A 300 -18.34 -15.56 2.42
N LEU A 301 -17.12 -15.02 2.26
CA LEU A 301 -16.45 -14.24 3.30
C LEU A 301 -17.21 -12.93 3.60
N MET A 302 -17.68 -12.22 2.54
CA MET A 302 -18.51 -11.03 2.67
C MET A 302 -19.83 -11.29 3.37
N ASP A 303 -20.52 -12.37 3.03
CA ASP A 303 -21.79 -12.75 3.66
C ASP A 303 -21.61 -13.01 5.17
N ARG A 304 -20.49 -13.63 5.55
CA ARG A 304 -20.20 -14.00 6.93
C ARG A 304 -19.66 -12.86 7.79
N LEU A 305 -18.76 -12.04 7.26
CA LEU A 305 -17.97 -11.07 8.01
C LEU A 305 -18.09 -9.61 7.51
N GLY A 306 -18.57 -9.37 6.29
CA GLY A 306 -18.52 -8.04 5.68
C GLY A 306 -19.30 -6.92 6.39
N LYS A 307 -20.23 -7.28 7.32
CA LYS A 307 -20.91 -6.33 8.22
C LYS A 307 -20.18 -6.12 9.56
N LYS A 308 -19.17 -6.92 9.86
CA LYS A 308 -18.45 -6.89 11.15
C LYS A 308 -17.08 -6.27 11.00
N ILE A 309 -16.39 -6.57 9.90
CA ILE A 309 -15.02 -6.13 9.63
C ILE A 309 -14.86 -5.66 8.18
N GLN A 310 -13.82 -4.90 7.96
CA GLN A 310 -13.34 -4.52 6.64
C GLN A 310 -12.69 -5.73 5.95
N LEU A 311 -13.08 -6.01 4.71
CA LEU A 311 -12.51 -7.04 3.84
C LEU A 311 -11.84 -6.36 2.66
N VAL A 312 -10.51 -6.38 2.66
CA VAL A 312 -9.65 -5.64 1.72
C VAL A 312 -9.16 -6.57 0.62
N GLY A 313 -9.40 -6.20 -0.62
CA GLY A 313 -8.76 -6.88 -1.76
C GLY A 313 -7.50 -6.15 -2.19
N ASP A 314 -6.34 -6.83 -2.12
CA ASP A 314 -5.07 -6.43 -2.72
C ASP A 314 -4.87 -7.15 -4.06
N ASP A 315 -4.44 -8.40 -4.05
CA ASP A 315 -4.25 -9.20 -5.28
C ASP A 315 -5.56 -9.39 -6.05
N LEU A 316 -6.69 -9.42 -5.34
CA LEU A 316 -8.02 -9.45 -5.96
C LEU A 316 -8.25 -8.29 -6.93
N PHE A 317 -7.79 -7.08 -6.61
CA PHE A 317 -8.10 -5.87 -7.36
C PHE A 317 -6.91 -5.23 -8.07
N VAL A 318 -5.70 -5.39 -7.55
CA VAL A 318 -4.44 -4.82 -8.06
C VAL A 318 -4.58 -3.35 -8.48
N THR A 319 -5.33 -2.56 -7.70
CA THR A 319 -5.63 -1.14 -7.97
C THR A 319 -6.29 -0.91 -9.36
N ASN A 320 -6.84 -1.95 -9.98
CA ASN A 320 -7.40 -1.92 -11.33
C ASN A 320 -8.91 -1.67 -11.32
N VAL A 321 -9.36 -0.58 -11.97
CA VAL A 321 -10.78 -0.17 -12.00
C VAL A 321 -11.70 -1.23 -12.58
N GLN A 322 -11.25 -2.08 -13.51
CA GLN A 322 -12.10 -3.13 -14.09
C GLN A 322 -12.33 -4.26 -13.07
N ARG A 323 -11.29 -4.63 -12.30
CA ARG A 323 -11.40 -5.64 -11.25
C ARG A 323 -12.20 -5.10 -10.05
N ILE A 324 -11.99 -3.83 -9.66
CA ILE A 324 -12.78 -3.16 -8.60
C ILE A 324 -14.25 -3.12 -9.00
N LYS A 325 -14.56 -2.73 -10.23
CA LYS A 325 -15.93 -2.72 -10.76
C LYS A 325 -16.59 -4.11 -10.67
N LYS A 326 -15.88 -5.16 -11.10
CA LYS A 326 -16.36 -6.55 -10.97
C LYS A 326 -16.62 -6.93 -9.50
N GLY A 327 -15.71 -6.57 -8.59
CA GLY A 327 -15.88 -6.81 -7.15
C GLY A 327 -17.11 -6.12 -6.57
N ILE A 328 -17.37 -4.87 -6.97
CA ILE A 328 -18.56 -4.11 -6.57
C ILE A 328 -19.83 -4.80 -7.08
N GLU A 329 -19.86 -5.18 -8.36
CA GLU A 329 -21.02 -5.87 -8.98
C GLU A 329 -21.31 -7.22 -8.32
N LEU A 330 -20.29 -7.94 -7.87
CA LEU A 330 -20.42 -9.23 -7.19
C LEU A 330 -20.64 -9.11 -5.67
N GLY A 331 -20.43 -7.93 -5.08
CA GLY A 331 -20.43 -7.76 -3.62
C GLY A 331 -19.32 -8.58 -2.95
N ALA A 332 -18.14 -8.65 -3.57
CA ALA A 332 -17.06 -9.55 -3.14
C ALA A 332 -16.18 -8.99 -2.02
N ALA A 333 -16.17 -7.68 -1.79
CA ALA A 333 -15.38 -7.01 -0.76
C ALA A 333 -16.09 -5.73 -0.30
N ASN A 334 -15.50 -5.02 0.67
CA ASN A 334 -15.97 -3.70 1.10
C ASN A 334 -14.82 -2.68 1.25
N ALA A 335 -13.62 -3.05 0.80
CA ALA A 335 -12.43 -2.20 0.81
C ALA A 335 -11.45 -2.62 -0.31
N VAL A 336 -10.60 -1.69 -0.73
CA VAL A 336 -9.54 -1.94 -1.70
C VAL A 336 -8.19 -1.46 -1.15
N LEU A 337 -7.14 -2.26 -1.37
CA LEU A 337 -5.77 -1.82 -1.18
C LEU A 337 -5.29 -1.06 -2.42
N ILE A 338 -4.63 0.06 -2.22
CA ILE A 338 -4.18 0.95 -3.30
C ILE A 338 -2.66 0.98 -3.33
N LYS A 339 -2.10 0.42 -4.39
CA LYS A 339 -0.66 0.42 -4.67
C LYS A 339 -0.41 1.07 -6.02
N LEU A 340 0.22 2.23 -6.04
CA LEU A 340 0.38 3.06 -7.24
C LEU A 340 1.05 2.32 -8.40
N ASN A 341 2.07 1.51 -8.08
CA ASN A 341 2.83 0.78 -9.11
C ASN A 341 2.11 -0.45 -9.69
N GLN A 342 1.03 -0.92 -9.05
CA GLN A 342 0.19 -2.00 -9.61
C GLN A 342 -0.60 -1.52 -10.83
N ILE A 343 -0.85 -0.21 -10.94
CA ILE A 343 -1.58 0.38 -12.07
C ILE A 343 -0.72 1.32 -12.92
N GLY A 344 0.15 2.13 -12.32
CA GLY A 344 1.26 2.79 -12.98
C GLY A 344 1.11 4.27 -13.32
N THR A 345 -0.02 4.94 -12.98
CA THR A 345 -0.14 6.40 -13.03
C THR A 345 -0.89 6.95 -11.83
N LEU A 346 -0.68 8.23 -11.51
CA LEU A 346 -1.43 8.93 -10.48
C LEU A 346 -2.92 9.01 -10.83
N THR A 347 -3.25 9.33 -12.07
CA THR A 347 -4.65 9.47 -12.54
C THR A 347 -5.41 8.16 -12.37
N GLU A 348 -4.88 7.02 -12.85
CA GLU A 348 -5.54 5.72 -12.70
C GLU A 348 -5.68 5.33 -11.22
N THR A 349 -4.68 5.67 -10.38
CA THR A 349 -4.76 5.44 -8.92
C THR A 349 -5.91 6.23 -8.29
N LEU A 350 -6.06 7.51 -8.64
CA LEU A 350 -7.14 8.35 -8.14
C LEU A 350 -8.51 7.87 -8.62
N ASP A 351 -8.60 7.40 -9.86
CA ASP A 351 -9.83 6.81 -10.42
C ASP A 351 -10.25 5.54 -9.66
N ALA A 352 -9.28 4.68 -9.30
CA ALA A 352 -9.54 3.48 -8.49
C ALA A 352 -10.07 3.84 -7.09
N ILE A 353 -9.44 4.80 -6.42
CA ILE A 353 -9.89 5.29 -5.11
C ILE A 353 -11.29 5.90 -5.20
N GLN A 354 -11.53 6.73 -6.21
CA GLN A 354 -12.82 7.37 -6.41
C GLN A 354 -13.95 6.34 -6.68
N MET A 355 -13.65 5.30 -7.47
CA MET A 355 -14.60 4.20 -7.72
C MET A 355 -14.96 3.48 -6.43
N ALA A 356 -13.98 3.13 -5.60
CA ALA A 356 -14.22 2.49 -4.30
C ALA A 356 -15.08 3.37 -3.38
N HIS A 357 -14.72 4.63 -3.20
CA HIS A 357 -15.48 5.56 -2.35
C HIS A 357 -16.92 5.77 -2.82
N ARG A 358 -17.16 5.86 -4.15
CA ARG A 358 -18.53 5.97 -4.71
C ARG A 358 -19.38 4.73 -4.47
N ALA A 359 -18.75 3.57 -4.30
CA ALA A 359 -19.43 2.33 -3.93
C ALA A 359 -19.67 2.18 -2.42
N GLY A 360 -19.21 3.13 -1.59
CA GLY A 360 -19.24 3.05 -0.13
C GLY A 360 -18.13 2.16 0.45
N TRP A 361 -17.11 1.84 -0.36
CA TRP A 361 -15.95 1.08 0.07
C TRP A 361 -14.86 2.00 0.62
N THR A 362 -14.06 1.50 1.55
CA THR A 362 -12.85 2.17 1.99
C THR A 362 -11.69 1.89 1.05
N ALA A 363 -10.71 2.80 1.03
CA ALA A 363 -9.46 2.64 0.30
C ALA A 363 -8.29 2.75 1.29
N VAL A 364 -7.39 1.77 1.26
CA VAL A 364 -6.18 1.75 2.09
C VAL A 364 -4.98 2.05 1.20
N VAL A 365 -4.35 3.20 1.37
CA VAL A 365 -3.14 3.55 0.60
C VAL A 365 -1.96 2.76 1.15
N SER A 366 -1.24 2.07 0.26
CA SER A 366 -0.25 1.06 0.67
C SER A 366 1.12 1.27 0.04
N HIS A 367 2.13 0.87 0.80
CA HIS A 367 3.51 0.68 0.35
C HIS A 367 3.68 -0.60 -0.47
N ARG A 368 4.93 -0.90 -0.82
CA ARG A 368 5.36 -2.23 -1.31
C ARG A 368 6.48 -2.79 -0.42
N SER A 369 6.82 -4.07 -0.63
CA SER A 369 7.91 -4.74 0.13
C SER A 369 9.27 -4.07 -0.13
N GLY A 370 9.57 -3.68 -1.36
CA GLY A 370 10.74 -2.86 -1.72
C GLY A 370 10.37 -1.39 -1.83
N GLU A 371 10.73 -0.63 -0.81
CA GLU A 371 10.46 0.81 -0.72
C GLU A 371 11.74 1.64 -0.89
N THR A 372 11.54 2.94 -1.04
CA THR A 372 12.58 3.97 -1.04
C THR A 372 12.29 4.99 0.06
N GLU A 373 13.08 6.06 0.15
CA GLU A 373 12.77 7.21 1.01
C GLU A 373 11.60 8.07 0.51
N ASP A 374 11.06 7.80 -0.68
CA ASP A 374 9.91 8.53 -1.24
C ASP A 374 8.69 8.44 -0.33
N THR A 375 8.02 9.58 -0.12
CA THR A 375 6.89 9.70 0.82
C THR A 375 5.56 9.96 0.14
N THR A 376 5.48 9.84 -1.18
CA THR A 376 4.28 10.21 -1.97
C THR A 376 3.00 9.57 -1.46
N ILE A 377 3.04 8.30 -1.00
CA ILE A 377 1.85 7.62 -0.48
C ILE A 377 1.28 8.26 0.78
N ALA A 378 2.12 8.91 1.59
CA ALA A 378 1.65 9.68 2.76
C ALA A 378 0.83 10.90 2.30
N ASP A 379 1.35 11.66 1.34
CA ASP A 379 0.65 12.81 0.77
C ASP A 379 -0.65 12.39 0.08
N ILE A 380 -0.64 11.31 -0.71
CA ILE A 380 -1.85 10.79 -1.38
C ILE A 380 -2.92 10.37 -0.37
N SER A 381 -2.54 9.70 0.72
CA SER A 381 -3.51 9.26 1.71
C SER A 381 -4.29 10.42 2.34
N VAL A 382 -3.62 11.56 2.56
CA VAL A 382 -4.27 12.79 3.05
C VAL A 382 -5.01 13.50 1.92
N ALA A 383 -4.44 13.59 0.72
CA ALA A 383 -5.04 14.24 -0.44
C ALA A 383 -6.45 13.73 -0.73
N VAL A 384 -6.64 12.41 -0.67
CA VAL A 384 -7.93 11.77 -0.96
C VAL A 384 -8.79 11.52 0.28
N ASN A 385 -8.34 11.97 1.46
CA ASN A 385 -8.97 11.67 2.76
C ASN A 385 -9.25 10.16 2.90
N ALA A 386 -8.29 9.32 2.56
CA ALA A 386 -8.44 7.86 2.55
C ALA A 386 -8.81 7.29 3.93
N GLY A 387 -8.38 7.95 4.99
CA GLY A 387 -8.61 7.55 6.38
C GLY A 387 -7.74 6.39 6.84
N GLN A 388 -7.02 5.69 5.96
CA GLN A 388 -6.17 4.54 6.29
C GLN A 388 -4.90 4.51 5.43
N ILE A 389 -3.78 4.05 6.03
CA ILE A 389 -2.50 3.82 5.34
C ILE A 389 -1.84 2.54 5.86
N LYS A 390 -1.35 1.70 4.94
CA LYS A 390 -0.55 0.49 5.25
C LYS A 390 0.88 0.75 4.76
N THR A 391 1.82 1.01 5.69
CA THR A 391 3.21 1.33 5.28
C THR A 391 4.27 0.77 6.25
N GLY A 392 4.02 -0.44 6.75
CA GLY A 392 4.96 -1.22 7.56
C GLY A 392 5.01 -0.84 9.03
N ALA A 393 6.03 -1.31 9.72
CA ALA A 393 6.25 -1.07 11.14
C ALA A 393 6.85 0.34 11.41
N PRO A 394 6.85 0.83 12.67
CA PRO A 394 7.58 2.03 13.06
C PRO A 394 9.09 1.77 13.17
N SER A 395 9.65 1.10 12.19
CA SER A 395 11.03 0.63 12.08
C SER A 395 11.45 0.58 10.62
N ARG A 396 12.73 0.76 10.32
CA ARG A 396 13.33 0.96 8.99
C ARG A 396 12.97 2.32 8.37
N THR A 397 13.97 3.04 7.89
CA THR A 397 13.82 4.43 7.41
C THR A 397 12.87 4.54 6.23
N ASP A 398 12.85 3.56 5.33
CA ASP A 398 11.95 3.46 4.20
C ASP A 398 10.46 3.44 4.61
N ARG A 399 10.13 2.95 5.80
CA ARG A 399 8.78 2.96 6.39
C ARG A 399 8.55 4.23 7.20
N VAL A 400 9.47 4.52 8.12
CA VAL A 400 9.38 5.67 9.04
C VAL A 400 9.33 7.01 8.28
N ALA A 401 9.94 7.11 7.10
CA ALA A 401 9.88 8.30 6.25
C ALA A 401 8.42 8.72 5.96
N LYS A 402 7.53 7.76 5.65
CA LYS A 402 6.10 8.01 5.38
C LYS A 402 5.38 8.51 6.63
N TYR A 403 5.64 7.90 7.79
CA TYR A 403 5.06 8.34 9.06
C TYR A 403 5.56 9.74 9.46
N ASN A 404 6.84 10.03 9.28
CA ASN A 404 7.39 11.36 9.52
C ASN A 404 6.81 12.42 8.58
N GLN A 405 6.48 12.05 7.34
CA GLN A 405 5.78 12.95 6.41
C GLN A 405 4.37 13.25 6.90
N LEU A 406 3.64 12.26 7.41
CA LEU A 406 2.30 12.48 7.99
C LEU A 406 2.34 13.40 9.21
N LEU A 407 3.38 13.33 10.05
CA LEU A 407 3.57 14.30 11.14
C LEU A 407 3.77 15.72 10.62
N ARG A 408 4.57 15.92 9.53
CA ARG A 408 4.73 17.25 8.92
C ARG A 408 3.43 17.78 8.34
N ILE A 409 2.62 16.91 7.72
CA ILE A 409 1.30 17.27 7.20
C ILE A 409 0.36 17.63 8.35
N GLU A 410 0.39 16.89 9.47
CA GLU A 410 -0.42 17.23 10.64
C GLU A 410 -0.03 18.61 11.23
N ASP A 411 1.27 18.91 11.31
CA ASP A 411 1.76 20.23 11.73
C ASP A 411 1.32 21.34 10.78
N GLU A 412 1.35 21.11 9.46
CA GLU A 412 0.91 22.08 8.46
C GLU A 412 -0.60 22.36 8.53
N LEU A 413 -1.39 21.31 8.74
CA LEU A 413 -2.85 21.40 8.91
C LEU A 413 -3.26 22.02 10.25
N PHE A 414 -2.41 21.92 11.26
CA PHE A 414 -2.62 22.46 12.60
C PHE A 414 -3.99 22.07 13.19
N ASP A 415 -4.84 23.06 13.53
CA ASP A 415 -6.13 22.84 14.20
C ASP A 415 -7.25 22.30 13.30
N VAL A 416 -7.03 22.26 11.99
CA VAL A 416 -7.99 21.66 11.02
C VAL A 416 -7.68 20.19 10.70
N ALA A 417 -6.55 19.68 11.17
CA ALA A 417 -6.20 18.27 11.02
C ALA A 417 -7.27 17.37 11.68
N GLN A 418 -7.67 16.32 10.95
CA GLN A 418 -8.66 15.36 11.43
C GLN A 418 -8.04 13.97 11.49
N TYR A 419 -8.16 13.31 12.64
CA TYR A 419 -7.81 11.90 12.80
C TYR A 419 -9.11 11.10 13.02
N PRO A 420 -9.49 10.21 12.08
CA PRO A 420 -10.83 9.63 12.04
C PRO A 420 -11.03 8.51 13.08
N GLY A 421 -9.95 7.88 13.57
CA GLY A 421 -10.07 6.73 14.46
C GLY A 421 -10.96 5.63 13.85
N LYS A 422 -11.96 5.16 14.62
CA LYS A 422 -12.90 4.13 14.15
C LYS A 422 -13.80 4.58 12.98
N ASP A 423 -13.95 5.88 12.75
CA ASP A 423 -14.74 6.40 11.64
C ASP A 423 -14.08 6.18 10.27
N ALA A 424 -12.78 5.82 10.26
CA ALA A 424 -12.08 5.38 9.05
C ALA A 424 -12.72 4.13 8.40
N PHE A 425 -13.46 3.33 9.15
CA PHE A 425 -14.06 2.07 8.70
C PHE A 425 -15.54 2.25 8.30
N PHE A 426 -15.84 3.26 7.52
CA PHE A 426 -17.22 3.60 7.15
C PHE A 426 -17.93 2.54 6.29
N SER A 427 -17.20 1.61 5.67
CA SER A 427 -17.75 0.52 4.86
C SER A 427 -18.46 -0.58 5.68
N ILE A 428 -18.27 -0.63 7.00
CA ILE A 428 -18.86 -1.62 7.91
C ILE A 428 -19.90 -1.03 8.86
N LYS A 429 -20.39 0.17 8.58
CA LYS A 429 -21.45 0.87 9.35
C LYS A 429 -22.84 0.41 8.97
#